data_84040f93126c9611c635e69f75844d93
#
_entry.id   84040f93126c9611c635e69f75844d93
#
_cell.length_a   1.000
_cell.length_b   1.000
_cell.length_c   1.000
_cell.angle_alpha   90.00
_cell.angle_beta   90.00
_cell.angle_gamma   90.00
#
_symmetry.space_group_name_H-M   'P 1'
#
loop_
_entity.id
_entity.type
_entity.pdbx_description
1 polymer ?
#
loop_
_entity_poly.entity_id
_entity_poly.type
_entity_poly.pdbx_seq_one_letter_code
_entity_poly.pdbx_strand_id
1 'polypeptide(L)'
;MSNNLLKGKKGIISGALDSNSIAWKVAEKCVEQGAEIVLTNAPIAMRMGAISELSERLNAPIIPCDVTDNNQVIELVEKSMDHFGGKFDFLLHSIGMSLNVRKGKPYTDLNYDWTHKTYDISALSFHKMIQACYQKEAINDWGSILGLTYIASQRVFPDYNEMAESKAILESIARSFGYHYGKQAKIRVNTISQSPTVTTAGSGVKGFDDFLSYASKMSPLGNADADSCADYCISLFSDYTRMVTMQNLFHDGGFSFTGASNDLLR
;
A
#
# COMPACT_ATOMS: atom_id res chain seq x y z
N MET A 1 -5.65 24.01 -2.98
CA MET A 1 -6.82 24.06 -3.92
C MET A 1 -6.98 22.66 -4.49
N SER A 2 -8.17 22.07 -4.33
CA SER A 2 -8.44 20.75 -4.91
C SER A 2 -8.53 20.88 -6.45
N ASN A 3 -7.82 20.01 -7.17
CA ASN A 3 -7.90 19.91 -8.62
C ASN A 3 -9.02 18.96 -9.07
N ASN A 4 -9.75 18.35 -8.11
CA ASN A 4 -10.83 17.40 -8.35
C ASN A 4 -10.43 16.22 -9.27
N LEU A 5 -9.20 15.75 -9.16
CA LEU A 5 -8.63 14.69 -10.02
C LEU A 5 -9.40 13.36 -9.92
N LEU A 6 -10.05 13.13 -8.78
CA LEU A 6 -10.82 11.92 -8.51
C LEU A 6 -12.32 12.19 -8.37
N LYS A 7 -12.81 13.32 -8.90
CA LYS A 7 -14.24 13.67 -8.80
C LYS A 7 -15.13 12.56 -9.32
N GLY A 8 -16.00 12.07 -8.44
CA GLY A 8 -16.96 11.00 -8.74
C GLY A 8 -16.37 9.60 -8.81
N LYS A 9 -15.06 9.45 -8.58
CA LYS A 9 -14.43 8.13 -8.45
C LYS A 9 -14.67 7.55 -7.05
N LYS A 10 -14.69 6.23 -6.97
CA LYS A 10 -14.98 5.45 -5.77
C LYS A 10 -13.84 4.47 -5.53
N GLY A 11 -13.49 4.19 -4.27
CA GLY A 11 -12.42 3.24 -4.02
C GLY A 11 -12.27 2.74 -2.60
N ILE A 12 -11.47 1.67 -2.45
CA ILE A 12 -11.15 1.04 -1.17
C ILE A 12 -9.74 1.43 -0.76
N ILE A 13 -9.58 1.92 0.47
CA ILE A 13 -8.29 2.23 1.09
C ILE A 13 -8.04 1.26 2.24
N SER A 14 -7.04 0.40 2.11
CA SER A 14 -6.67 -0.55 3.15
C SER A 14 -5.41 -0.15 3.91
N GLY A 15 -5.40 -0.39 5.23
CA GLY A 15 -4.23 -0.23 6.08
C GLY A 15 -4.11 1.11 6.80
N ALA A 16 -5.10 1.99 6.75
CA ALA A 16 -5.14 3.19 7.57
C ALA A 16 -5.25 2.80 9.05
N LEU A 17 -4.29 3.20 9.88
CA LEU A 17 -4.25 2.90 11.30
C LEU A 17 -4.32 4.17 12.14
N ASP A 18 -3.42 5.11 11.87
CA ASP A 18 -3.29 6.40 12.53
C ASP A 18 -2.80 7.47 11.54
N SER A 19 -2.69 8.72 12.00
CA SER A 19 -2.31 9.87 11.18
C SER A 19 -0.91 9.81 10.55
N ASN A 20 -0.05 8.88 11.00
CA ASN A 20 1.29 8.67 10.46
C ASN A 20 1.28 7.64 9.32
N SER A 21 0.21 6.85 9.18
CA SER A 21 0.15 5.83 8.13
C SER A 21 -0.07 6.43 6.75
N ILE A 22 0.63 5.90 5.74
CA ILE A 22 0.49 6.34 4.34
C ILE A 22 -0.97 6.23 3.89
N ALA A 23 -1.64 5.11 4.21
CA ALA A 23 -3.04 4.90 3.84
C ALA A 23 -3.99 5.97 4.43
N TRP A 24 -3.68 6.50 5.62
CA TRP A 24 -4.42 7.62 6.20
C TRP A 24 -4.34 8.87 5.32
N LYS A 25 -3.12 9.22 4.91
CA LYS A 25 -2.86 10.38 4.04
C LYS A 25 -3.49 10.20 2.66
N VAL A 26 -3.43 8.98 2.12
CA VAL A 26 -4.10 8.66 0.85
C VAL A 26 -5.62 8.82 0.98
N ALA A 27 -6.22 8.36 2.08
CA ALA A 27 -7.66 8.53 2.32
C ALA A 27 -8.06 10.01 2.36
N GLU A 28 -7.32 10.83 3.12
CA GLU A 28 -7.53 12.29 3.18
C GLU A 28 -7.46 12.93 1.79
N LYS A 29 -6.41 12.61 1.02
CA LYS A 29 -6.20 13.17 -0.33
C LYS A 29 -7.25 12.68 -1.33
N CYS A 30 -7.69 11.41 -1.26
CA CYS A 30 -8.75 10.92 -2.13
C CYS A 30 -10.03 11.73 -1.96
N VAL A 31 -10.46 11.96 -0.71
CA VAL A 31 -11.66 12.76 -0.42
C VAL A 31 -11.46 14.22 -0.81
N GLU A 32 -10.28 14.82 -0.52
CA GLU A 32 -9.93 16.18 -0.96
C GLU A 32 -10.04 16.32 -2.48
N GLN A 33 -9.69 15.28 -3.23
CA GLN A 33 -9.76 15.26 -4.70
C GLN A 33 -11.12 14.83 -5.26
N GLY A 34 -12.13 14.68 -4.40
CA GLY A 34 -13.52 14.46 -4.78
C GLY A 34 -13.92 12.99 -4.93
N ALA A 35 -13.15 12.05 -4.39
CA ALA A 35 -13.51 10.64 -4.36
C ALA A 35 -14.40 10.30 -3.17
N GLU A 36 -15.24 9.27 -3.34
CA GLU A 36 -15.90 8.53 -2.27
C GLU A 36 -15.08 7.29 -1.93
N ILE A 37 -14.87 6.99 -0.64
CA ILE A 37 -14.01 5.88 -0.23
C ILE A 37 -14.64 5.00 0.85
N VAL A 38 -14.21 3.75 0.86
CA VAL A 38 -14.39 2.80 1.97
C VAL A 38 -13.02 2.57 2.61
N LEU A 39 -12.97 2.60 3.94
CA LEU A 39 -11.79 2.27 4.73
C LEU A 39 -11.85 0.82 5.18
N THR A 40 -10.71 0.14 5.19
CA THR A 40 -10.61 -1.20 5.77
C THR A 40 -9.29 -1.40 6.51
N ASN A 41 -9.35 -2.15 7.59
CA ASN A 41 -8.21 -2.64 8.35
C ASN A 41 -8.63 -3.89 9.13
N ALA A 42 -7.65 -4.60 9.72
CA ALA A 42 -7.93 -5.76 10.55
C ALA A 42 -8.86 -5.42 11.73
N PRO A 43 -9.75 -6.34 12.18
CA PRO A 43 -10.68 -6.09 13.29
C PRO A 43 -9.99 -5.61 14.58
N ILE A 44 -8.74 -6.00 14.81
CA ILE A 44 -7.98 -5.54 15.96
C ILE A 44 -7.65 -4.03 15.88
N ALA A 45 -7.46 -3.48 14.69
CA ALA A 45 -7.19 -2.06 14.48
C ALA A 45 -8.37 -1.17 14.91
N MET A 46 -9.60 -1.69 14.86
CA MET A 46 -10.80 -0.98 15.33
C MET A 46 -10.73 -0.65 16.82
N ARG A 47 -10.04 -1.49 17.60
CA ARG A 47 -9.88 -1.29 19.05
C ARG A 47 -8.84 -0.22 19.39
N MET A 48 -8.01 0.18 18.43
CA MET A 48 -6.99 1.21 18.60
C MET A 48 -7.55 2.63 18.40
N GLY A 49 -8.78 2.77 17.89
CA GLY A 49 -9.58 3.99 17.92
C GLY A 49 -9.33 5.01 16.82
N ALA A 50 -8.10 5.17 16.35
CA ALA A 50 -7.75 6.26 15.43
C ALA A 50 -8.48 6.19 14.07
N ILE A 51 -8.67 5.01 13.51
CA ILE A 51 -9.37 4.87 12.21
C ILE A 51 -10.84 5.33 12.26
N SER A 52 -11.49 5.25 13.43
CA SER A 52 -12.86 5.75 13.61
C SER A 52 -12.93 7.27 13.47
N GLU A 53 -11.93 7.99 14.01
CA GLU A 53 -11.81 9.43 13.84
C GLU A 53 -11.66 9.81 12.35
N LEU A 54 -10.83 9.08 11.60
CA LEU A 54 -10.68 9.29 10.16
C LEU A 54 -12.00 9.07 9.43
N SER A 55 -12.71 7.98 9.75
CA SER A 55 -14.00 7.63 9.17
C SER A 55 -15.04 8.74 9.36
N GLU A 56 -15.19 9.23 10.58
CA GLU A 56 -16.11 10.32 10.90
C GLU A 56 -15.77 11.61 10.14
N ARG A 57 -14.49 11.99 10.16
CA ARG A 57 -14.01 13.21 9.53
C ARG A 57 -14.17 13.20 8.00
N LEU A 58 -13.97 12.05 7.37
CA LEU A 58 -14.06 11.90 5.93
C LEU A 58 -15.45 11.46 5.46
N ASN A 59 -16.37 11.17 6.38
CA ASN A 59 -17.67 10.52 6.09
C ASN A 59 -17.50 9.25 5.25
N ALA A 60 -16.49 8.42 5.60
CA ALA A 60 -16.10 7.22 4.88
C ALA A 60 -16.35 5.99 5.77
N PRO A 61 -17.20 5.03 5.39
CA PRO A 61 -17.48 3.87 6.22
C PRO A 61 -16.24 2.98 6.38
N ILE A 62 -16.16 2.29 7.52
CA ILE A 62 -15.16 1.27 7.78
C ILE A 62 -15.81 -0.10 7.60
N ILE A 63 -15.21 -0.95 6.78
CA ILE A 63 -15.55 -2.37 6.69
C ILE A 63 -14.35 -3.14 7.23
N PRO A 64 -14.40 -3.65 8.47
CA PRO A 64 -13.29 -4.44 9.02
C PRO A 64 -13.06 -5.71 8.21
N CYS A 65 -11.78 -6.05 7.98
CA CYS A 65 -11.41 -7.25 7.22
C CYS A 65 -10.09 -7.83 7.73
N ASP A 66 -10.11 -9.08 8.15
CA ASP A 66 -8.89 -9.87 8.24
C ASP A 66 -8.53 -10.36 6.84
N VAL A 67 -7.52 -9.74 6.26
CA VAL A 67 -7.09 -10.03 4.89
C VAL A 67 -6.48 -11.43 4.71
N THR A 68 -6.29 -12.18 5.78
CA THR A 68 -5.90 -13.60 5.72
C THR A 68 -7.10 -14.54 5.51
N ASP A 69 -8.31 -14.06 5.82
CA ASP A 69 -9.57 -14.78 5.63
C ASP A 69 -10.21 -14.43 4.28
N ASN A 70 -10.26 -15.41 3.37
CA ASN A 70 -10.83 -15.21 2.03
C ASN A 70 -12.30 -14.80 2.06
N ASN A 71 -13.10 -15.29 3.02
CA ASN A 71 -14.51 -14.96 3.10
C ASN A 71 -14.69 -13.49 3.49
N GLN A 72 -13.89 -12.99 4.46
CA GLN A 72 -13.92 -11.58 4.85
C GLN A 72 -13.45 -10.66 3.70
N VAL A 73 -12.47 -11.10 2.89
CA VAL A 73 -12.03 -10.34 1.71
C VAL A 73 -13.13 -10.26 0.66
N ILE A 74 -13.85 -11.35 0.40
CA ILE A 74 -15.01 -11.34 -0.51
C ILE A 74 -16.10 -10.43 0.03
N GLU A 75 -16.43 -10.55 1.32
CA GLU A 75 -17.44 -9.71 2.00
C GLU A 75 -17.08 -8.22 1.97
N LEU A 76 -15.79 -7.87 2.13
CA LEU A 76 -15.30 -6.49 1.98
C LEU A 76 -15.64 -5.93 0.59
N VAL A 77 -15.37 -6.70 -0.46
CA VAL A 77 -15.63 -6.27 -1.85
C VAL A 77 -17.14 -6.12 -2.07
N GLU A 78 -17.95 -7.09 -1.67
CA GLU A 78 -19.41 -7.05 -1.83
C GLU A 78 -20.04 -5.87 -1.09
N LYS A 79 -19.70 -5.68 0.19
CA LYS A 79 -20.20 -4.56 1.00
C LYS A 79 -19.75 -3.20 0.45
N SER A 80 -18.55 -3.13 -0.12
CA SER A 80 -18.06 -1.90 -0.77
C SER A 80 -18.88 -1.61 -2.04
N MET A 81 -19.18 -2.63 -2.85
CA MET A 81 -20.03 -2.47 -4.02
C MET A 81 -21.45 -2.03 -3.64
N ASP A 82 -22.01 -2.62 -2.57
CA ASP A 82 -23.33 -2.23 -2.05
C ASP A 82 -23.34 -0.77 -1.58
N HIS A 83 -22.34 -0.35 -0.81
CA HIS A 83 -22.19 1.03 -0.36
C HIS A 83 -22.08 2.01 -1.52
N PHE A 84 -21.30 1.69 -2.54
CA PHE A 84 -21.09 2.53 -3.72
C PHE A 84 -22.27 2.47 -4.73
N GLY A 85 -23.19 1.54 -4.56
CA GLY A 85 -24.28 1.30 -5.52
C GLY A 85 -23.80 0.66 -6.83
N GLY A 86 -22.68 -0.10 -6.81
CA GLY A 86 -22.11 -0.77 -7.96
C GLY A 86 -20.58 -0.85 -7.93
N LYS A 87 -19.96 -0.90 -9.11
CA LYS A 87 -18.51 -0.97 -9.27
C LYS A 87 -17.81 0.28 -8.72
N PHE A 88 -16.54 0.12 -8.37
CA PHE A 88 -15.66 1.20 -7.92
C PHE A 88 -14.42 1.35 -8.83
N ASP A 89 -13.59 2.37 -8.62
CA ASP A 89 -12.56 2.77 -9.58
C ASP A 89 -11.15 2.43 -9.13
N PHE A 90 -10.90 2.34 -7.81
CA PHE A 90 -9.54 2.12 -7.32
C PHE A 90 -9.47 1.33 -6.02
N LEU A 91 -8.33 0.68 -5.81
CA LEU A 91 -7.98 -0.07 -4.62
C LEU A 91 -6.54 0.28 -4.20
N LEU A 92 -6.34 0.65 -2.93
CA LEU A 92 -5.03 0.74 -2.29
C LEU A 92 -4.81 -0.45 -1.36
N HIS A 93 -3.70 -1.17 -1.56
CA HIS A 93 -3.16 -2.12 -0.60
C HIS A 93 -1.94 -1.52 0.10
N SER A 94 -2.12 -1.11 1.36
CA SER A 94 -1.08 -0.57 2.24
C SER A 94 -0.98 -1.38 3.52
N ILE A 95 -0.77 -2.69 3.37
CA ILE A 95 -0.75 -3.66 4.46
C ILE A 95 0.61 -4.33 4.51
N GLY A 96 1.16 -4.47 5.70
CA GLY A 96 2.40 -5.20 5.91
C GLY A 96 2.69 -5.42 7.39
N MET A 97 3.08 -6.64 7.75
CA MET A 97 3.49 -6.99 9.10
C MET A 97 4.46 -8.18 9.07
N SER A 98 5.54 -8.09 9.86
CA SER A 98 6.41 -9.22 10.18
C SER A 98 6.64 -9.30 11.69
N LEU A 99 6.40 -10.47 12.24
CA LEU A 99 6.74 -10.76 13.64
C LEU A 99 8.25 -11.03 13.80
N ASN A 100 8.92 -11.64 12.82
CA ASN A 100 10.37 -11.83 12.87
C ASN A 100 11.11 -10.49 12.97
N VAL A 101 10.76 -9.53 12.11
CA VAL A 101 11.31 -8.16 12.15
C VAL A 101 11.04 -7.51 13.49
N ARG A 102 9.79 -7.51 13.96
CA ARG A 102 9.39 -6.88 15.22
C ARG A 102 10.04 -7.48 16.46
N LYS A 103 10.41 -8.77 16.40
CA LYS A 103 11.09 -9.50 17.49
C LYS A 103 12.61 -9.51 17.33
N GLY A 104 13.15 -8.83 16.32
CA GLY A 104 14.59 -8.72 16.08
C GLY A 104 15.26 -10.06 15.79
N LYS A 105 14.54 -10.98 15.12
CA LYS A 105 15.11 -12.26 14.70
C LYS A 105 16.15 -12.00 13.61
N PRO A 106 17.34 -12.64 13.64
CA PRO A 106 18.26 -12.59 12.52
C PRO A 106 17.70 -13.35 11.32
N TYR A 107 18.02 -12.92 10.11
CA TYR A 107 17.58 -13.57 8.88
C TYR A 107 17.96 -15.08 8.81
N THR A 108 19.07 -15.45 9.43
CA THR A 108 19.57 -16.83 9.46
C THR A 108 18.87 -17.73 10.50
N ASP A 109 17.94 -17.17 11.31
CA ASP A 109 17.20 -17.90 12.35
C ASP A 109 15.75 -17.40 12.43
N LEU A 110 15.06 -17.38 11.29
CA LEU A 110 13.66 -16.99 11.22
C LEU A 110 12.73 -18.06 11.82
N ASN A 111 11.66 -17.60 12.45
CA ASN A 111 10.55 -18.47 12.78
C ASN A 111 9.64 -18.62 11.54
N TYR A 112 9.56 -19.82 10.99
CA TYR A 112 8.82 -20.07 9.74
C TYR A 112 7.31 -19.92 9.87
N ASP A 113 6.71 -20.16 11.04
CA ASP A 113 5.28 -19.90 11.24
C ASP A 113 4.99 -18.41 11.14
N TRP A 114 5.91 -17.56 11.64
CA TRP A 114 5.82 -16.12 11.49
C TRP A 114 6.12 -15.68 10.05
N THR A 115 7.07 -16.34 9.39
CA THR A 115 7.37 -16.10 7.97
C THR A 115 6.14 -16.35 7.08
N HIS A 116 5.45 -17.49 7.28
CA HIS A 116 4.22 -17.78 6.53
C HIS A 116 3.14 -16.74 6.77
N LYS A 117 2.95 -16.29 8.03
CA LYS A 117 2.04 -15.21 8.35
C LYS A 117 2.43 -13.89 7.71
N THR A 118 3.73 -13.59 7.65
CA THR A 118 4.25 -12.40 6.97
C THR A 118 3.89 -12.41 5.49
N TYR A 119 4.10 -13.53 4.80
CA TYR A 119 3.72 -13.66 3.39
C TYR A 119 2.22 -13.56 3.19
N ASP A 120 1.43 -14.21 4.03
CA ASP A 120 -0.03 -14.17 3.91
C ASP A 120 -0.58 -12.76 4.11
N ILE A 121 -0.14 -12.06 5.17
CA ILE A 121 -0.61 -10.70 5.48
C ILE A 121 -0.05 -9.67 4.51
N SER A 122 1.24 -9.75 4.13
CA SER A 122 1.93 -8.64 3.46
C SER A 122 2.00 -8.77 1.94
N ALA A 123 1.74 -9.97 1.39
CA ALA A 123 1.81 -10.22 -0.04
C ALA A 123 0.57 -10.95 -0.57
N LEU A 124 0.22 -12.12 -0.01
CA LEU A 124 -0.90 -12.91 -0.53
C LEU A 124 -2.25 -12.22 -0.30
N SER A 125 -2.38 -11.39 0.72
CA SER A 125 -3.55 -10.53 0.91
C SER A 125 -3.81 -9.61 -0.29
N PHE A 126 -2.76 -9.09 -0.93
CA PHE A 126 -2.88 -8.32 -2.17
C PHE A 126 -3.48 -9.16 -3.30
N HIS A 127 -2.98 -10.41 -3.44
CA HIS A 127 -3.55 -11.34 -4.41
C HIS A 127 -5.02 -11.63 -4.12
N LYS A 128 -5.37 -11.95 -2.86
CA LYS A 128 -6.74 -12.25 -2.42
C LYS A 128 -7.70 -11.09 -2.72
N MET A 129 -7.30 -9.86 -2.38
CA MET A 129 -8.12 -8.67 -2.63
C MET A 129 -8.35 -8.43 -4.14
N ILE A 130 -7.30 -8.54 -4.96
CA ILE A 130 -7.43 -8.39 -6.41
C ILE A 130 -8.28 -9.52 -7.00
N GLN A 131 -8.07 -10.76 -6.54
CA GLN A 131 -8.83 -11.91 -7.01
C GLN A 131 -10.33 -11.78 -6.68
N ALA A 132 -10.67 -11.33 -5.48
CA ALA A 132 -12.06 -11.06 -5.11
C ALA A 132 -12.68 -9.98 -6.00
N CYS A 133 -11.97 -8.87 -6.22
CA CYS A 133 -12.40 -7.84 -7.16
C CYS A 133 -12.59 -8.37 -8.58
N TYR A 134 -11.68 -9.24 -9.05
CA TYR A 134 -11.74 -9.84 -10.39
C TYR A 134 -12.95 -10.75 -10.55
N GLN A 135 -13.19 -11.64 -9.56
CA GLN A 135 -14.29 -12.60 -9.58
C GLN A 135 -15.66 -11.93 -9.47
N LYS A 136 -15.75 -10.81 -8.76
CA LYS A 136 -16.98 -10.03 -8.60
C LYS A 136 -17.16 -8.96 -9.68
N GLU A 137 -16.22 -8.83 -10.61
CA GLU A 137 -16.19 -7.74 -11.60
C GLU A 137 -16.36 -6.36 -10.96
N ALA A 138 -15.77 -6.17 -9.79
CA ALA A 138 -16.04 -5.06 -8.88
C ALA A 138 -15.44 -3.72 -9.33
N ILE A 139 -14.45 -3.73 -10.24
CA ILE A 139 -13.74 -2.51 -10.63
C ILE A 139 -14.20 -2.07 -12.02
N ASN A 140 -14.42 -0.77 -12.18
CA ASN A 140 -14.77 -0.13 -13.43
C ASN A 140 -13.64 -0.24 -14.45
N ASP A 141 -13.98 -0.22 -15.75
CA ASP A 141 -13.01 -0.11 -16.83
C ASP A 141 -12.07 1.10 -16.57
N TRP A 142 -10.79 0.92 -16.87
CA TRP A 142 -9.74 1.90 -16.59
C TRP A 142 -9.48 2.17 -15.11
N GLY A 143 -9.97 1.35 -14.21
CA GLY A 143 -9.67 1.43 -12.79
C GLY A 143 -8.18 1.26 -12.48
N SER A 144 -7.79 1.50 -11.23
CA SER A 144 -6.40 1.49 -10.78
C SER A 144 -6.23 0.78 -9.45
N ILE A 145 -5.34 -0.19 -9.40
CA ILE A 145 -4.98 -0.93 -8.19
C ILE A 145 -3.52 -0.62 -7.86
N LEU A 146 -3.26 -0.24 -6.61
CA LEU A 146 -1.92 0.08 -6.11
C LEU A 146 -1.57 -0.78 -4.90
N GLY A 147 -0.35 -1.34 -4.90
CA GLY A 147 0.28 -1.96 -3.74
C GLY A 147 1.50 -1.17 -3.28
N LEU A 148 1.68 -0.96 -1.97
CA LEU A 148 2.88 -0.33 -1.45
C LEU A 148 3.98 -1.36 -1.27
N THR A 149 5.09 -1.16 -1.98
CA THR A 149 6.30 -1.98 -1.91
C THR A 149 7.49 -1.20 -1.38
N TYR A 150 8.65 -1.78 -1.43
CA TYR A 150 9.90 -1.19 -0.99
C TYR A 150 11.07 -1.77 -1.79
N ILE A 151 12.10 -0.97 -2.01
CA ILE A 151 13.31 -1.37 -2.75
C ILE A 151 14.00 -2.62 -2.18
N ALA A 152 13.71 -3.00 -0.93
CA ALA A 152 14.17 -4.24 -0.35
C ALA A 152 13.72 -5.50 -1.12
N SER A 153 12.73 -5.41 -1.99
CA SER A 153 12.39 -6.45 -2.98
C SER A 153 13.54 -6.76 -3.96
N GLN A 154 14.49 -5.82 -4.14
CA GLN A 154 15.56 -5.87 -5.14
C GLN A 154 16.96 -5.63 -4.53
N ARG A 155 17.04 -5.17 -3.28
CA ARG A 155 18.28 -4.84 -2.56
C ARG A 155 18.27 -5.47 -1.19
N VAL A 156 19.43 -5.79 -0.65
CA VAL A 156 19.54 -6.36 0.70
C VAL A 156 19.48 -5.25 1.73
N PHE A 157 18.57 -5.43 2.70
CA PHE A 157 18.45 -4.63 3.92
C PHE A 157 18.49 -5.61 5.10
N PRO A 158 19.58 -5.72 5.87
CA PRO A 158 19.84 -6.83 6.78
C PRO A 158 18.74 -7.12 7.79
N ASP A 159 18.11 -6.09 8.36
CA ASP A 159 17.07 -6.24 9.39
C ASP A 159 15.63 -6.23 8.85
N TYR A 160 15.48 -6.20 7.52
CA TYR A 160 14.16 -6.22 6.89
C TYR A 160 13.62 -7.64 6.67
N ASN A 161 14.50 -8.64 6.78
CA ASN A 161 14.20 -10.07 6.77
C ASN A 161 13.23 -10.50 5.63
N GLU A 162 12.30 -11.40 5.93
CA GLU A 162 11.31 -11.95 5.00
C GLU A 162 10.27 -10.92 4.50
N MET A 163 10.29 -9.71 5.02
CA MET A 163 9.53 -8.62 4.41
C MET A 163 10.05 -8.27 3.02
N ALA A 164 11.35 -8.48 2.76
CA ALA A 164 11.94 -8.28 1.43
C ALA A 164 11.32 -9.24 0.40
N GLU A 165 11.23 -10.52 0.74
CA GLU A 165 10.57 -11.53 -0.10
C GLU A 165 9.07 -11.22 -0.27
N SER A 166 8.39 -10.77 0.80
CA SER A 166 6.98 -10.35 0.70
C SER A 166 6.80 -9.24 -0.32
N LYS A 167 7.70 -8.24 -0.36
CA LYS A 167 7.65 -7.16 -1.34
C LYS A 167 7.92 -7.67 -2.76
N ALA A 168 8.84 -8.61 -2.94
CA ALA A 168 9.10 -9.24 -4.24
C ALA A 168 7.89 -10.04 -4.76
N ILE A 169 7.23 -10.79 -3.88
CA ILE A 169 5.99 -11.52 -4.19
C ILE A 169 4.89 -10.53 -4.59
N LEU A 170 4.68 -9.46 -3.83
CA LEU A 170 3.68 -8.43 -4.11
C LEU A 170 3.89 -7.78 -5.48
N GLU A 171 5.13 -7.43 -5.85
CA GLU A 171 5.47 -6.89 -7.17
C GLU A 171 5.20 -7.89 -8.30
N SER A 172 5.46 -9.19 -8.08
CA SER A 172 5.14 -10.24 -9.03
C SER A 172 3.63 -10.40 -9.24
N ILE A 173 2.85 -10.33 -8.15
CA ILE A 173 1.39 -10.35 -8.18
C ILE A 173 0.85 -9.18 -9.01
N ALA A 174 1.40 -7.97 -8.81
CA ALA A 174 0.99 -6.78 -9.56
C ALA A 174 1.19 -6.96 -11.06
N ARG A 175 2.33 -7.52 -11.49
CA ARG A 175 2.59 -7.78 -12.92
C ARG A 175 1.60 -8.80 -13.50
N SER A 176 1.35 -9.88 -12.77
CA SER A 176 0.44 -10.94 -13.24
C SER A 176 -1.00 -10.43 -13.38
N PHE A 177 -1.52 -9.78 -12.35
CA PHE A 177 -2.88 -9.21 -12.41
C PHE A 177 -2.98 -8.03 -13.39
N GLY A 178 -1.93 -7.21 -13.52
CA GLY A 178 -1.89 -6.14 -14.52
C GLY A 178 -2.09 -6.63 -15.93
N TYR A 179 -1.55 -7.82 -16.25
CA TYR A 179 -1.81 -8.47 -17.53
C TYR A 179 -3.27 -8.93 -17.66
N HIS A 180 -3.77 -9.72 -16.69
CA HIS A 180 -5.11 -10.30 -16.78
C HIS A 180 -6.20 -9.23 -16.74
N TYR A 181 -6.13 -8.31 -15.80
CA TYR A 181 -7.09 -7.22 -15.66
C TYR A 181 -6.99 -6.20 -16.81
N GLY A 182 -5.77 -5.94 -17.30
CA GLY A 182 -5.57 -5.08 -18.48
C GLY A 182 -6.26 -5.63 -19.73
N LYS A 183 -6.26 -6.96 -19.90
CA LYS A 183 -6.95 -7.62 -21.01
C LYS A 183 -8.48 -7.61 -20.85
N GLN A 184 -8.96 -7.81 -19.61
CA GLN A 184 -10.40 -7.91 -19.34
C GLN A 184 -11.11 -6.56 -19.41
N ALA A 185 -10.59 -5.53 -18.72
CA ALA A 185 -11.30 -4.27 -18.48
C ALA A 185 -10.37 -3.03 -18.46
N LYS A 186 -9.16 -3.13 -19.05
CA LYS A 186 -8.15 -2.06 -19.06
C LYS A 186 -7.76 -1.57 -17.66
N ILE A 187 -8.00 -2.36 -16.62
CA ILE A 187 -7.64 -2.03 -15.23
C ILE A 187 -6.13 -2.13 -15.08
N ARG A 188 -5.55 -1.13 -14.43
CA ARG A 188 -4.12 -0.99 -14.21
C ARG A 188 -3.76 -1.53 -12.83
N VAL A 189 -2.67 -2.28 -12.74
CA VAL A 189 -2.13 -2.76 -11.45
C VAL A 189 -0.66 -2.39 -11.38
N ASN A 190 -0.30 -1.59 -10.38
CA ASN A 190 1.06 -1.11 -10.17
C ASN A 190 1.47 -1.25 -8.71
N THR A 191 2.77 -1.14 -8.46
CA THR A 191 3.32 -0.98 -7.11
C THR A 191 4.06 0.35 -6.99
N ILE A 192 4.06 0.93 -5.79
CA ILE A 192 4.85 2.10 -5.44
C ILE A 192 5.93 1.66 -4.47
N SER A 193 7.19 1.78 -4.88
CA SER A 193 8.36 1.61 -4.01
C SER A 193 8.64 2.93 -3.30
N GLN A 194 8.15 3.01 -2.05
CA GLN A 194 8.20 4.22 -1.23
C GLN A 194 9.51 4.32 -0.45
N SER A 195 9.97 5.54 -0.17
CA SER A 195 11.03 5.82 0.81
C SER A 195 10.74 5.19 2.17
N PRO A 196 11.77 4.94 2.99
CA PRO A 196 11.56 4.76 4.41
C PRO A 196 10.75 5.92 4.98
N THR A 197 9.58 5.61 5.52
CA THR A 197 8.63 6.62 5.99
C THR A 197 8.35 6.39 7.47
N VAL A 198 8.36 7.46 8.26
CA VAL A 198 8.04 7.40 9.70
C VAL A 198 6.58 7.07 9.86
N THR A 199 6.30 5.78 10.02
CA THR A 199 4.96 5.23 10.27
C THR A 199 4.99 4.34 11.50
N THR A 200 3.85 4.08 12.12
CA THR A 200 3.75 3.14 13.24
C THR A 200 4.23 1.73 12.85
N ALA A 201 4.06 1.33 11.60
CA ALA A 201 4.60 0.07 11.10
C ALA A 201 6.13 0.13 10.90
N GLY A 202 6.66 1.23 10.33
CA GLY A 202 8.08 1.42 10.06
C GLY A 202 8.91 1.58 11.33
N SER A 203 8.43 2.33 12.31
CA SER A 203 9.13 2.54 13.60
C SER A 203 9.30 1.26 14.43
N GLY A 204 8.61 0.17 14.08
CA GLY A 204 8.81 -1.14 14.69
C GLY A 204 10.04 -1.91 14.18
N VAL A 205 10.78 -1.38 13.20
CA VAL A 205 12.01 -1.98 12.67
C VAL A 205 13.20 -1.51 13.49
N LYS A 206 14.03 -2.44 13.97
CA LYS A 206 15.25 -2.10 14.72
C LYS A 206 16.21 -1.26 13.84
N GLY A 207 16.77 -0.19 14.41
CA GLY A 207 17.69 0.69 13.68
C GLY A 207 17.02 1.59 12.63
N PHE A 208 15.71 1.77 12.70
CA PHE A 208 14.94 2.53 11.73
C PHE A 208 15.42 3.99 11.59
N ASP A 209 15.75 4.66 12.70
CA ASP A 209 16.19 6.07 12.69
C ASP A 209 17.54 6.23 11.98
N ASP A 210 18.50 5.33 12.24
CA ASP A 210 19.80 5.33 11.55
C ASP A 210 19.62 5.08 10.06
N PHE A 211 18.73 4.14 9.72
CA PHE A 211 18.42 3.84 8.35
C PHE A 211 17.69 5.00 7.65
N LEU A 212 16.77 5.66 8.32
CA LEU A 212 16.08 6.86 7.81
C LEU A 212 17.07 7.98 7.51
N SER A 213 18.04 8.22 8.43
CA SER A 213 19.12 9.19 8.23
C SER A 213 20.01 8.81 7.05
N TYR A 214 20.40 7.54 6.94
CA TYR A 214 21.19 7.04 5.81
C TYR A 214 20.44 7.25 4.49
N ALA A 215 19.20 6.83 4.40
CA ALA A 215 18.38 6.95 3.20
C ALA A 215 18.18 8.41 2.78
N SER A 216 18.00 9.32 3.75
CA SER A 216 17.89 10.75 3.49
C SER A 216 19.16 11.32 2.87
N LYS A 217 20.35 10.92 3.34
CA LYS A 217 21.63 11.34 2.78
C LYS A 217 21.93 10.73 1.41
N MET A 218 21.41 9.54 1.14
CA MET A 218 21.53 8.88 -0.14
C MET A 218 20.57 9.44 -1.20
N SER A 219 19.46 10.01 -0.80
CA SER A 219 18.40 10.49 -1.70
C SER A 219 18.63 11.93 -2.13
N PRO A 220 18.85 12.22 -3.43
CA PRO A 220 19.08 13.60 -3.90
C PRO A 220 17.95 14.59 -3.54
N LEU A 221 16.70 14.10 -3.44
CA LEU A 221 15.53 14.91 -3.03
C LEU A 221 15.16 14.75 -1.55
N GLY A 222 15.96 13.99 -0.79
CA GLY A 222 15.60 13.56 0.55
C GLY A 222 14.58 12.42 0.57
N ASN A 223 14.16 11.99 1.78
CA ASN A 223 13.12 10.97 1.93
C ASN A 223 11.73 11.56 1.61
N ALA A 224 10.98 10.85 0.79
CA ALA A 224 9.58 11.13 0.56
C ALA A 224 8.75 10.76 1.81
N ASP A 225 7.90 11.67 2.24
CA ASP A 225 6.97 11.46 3.36
C ASP A 225 5.65 10.80 2.94
N ALA A 226 4.74 10.61 3.89
CA ALA A 226 3.45 10.00 3.64
C ALA A 226 2.51 10.89 2.81
N ASP A 227 2.61 12.22 2.97
CA ASP A 227 1.78 13.18 2.24
C ASP A 227 2.18 13.22 0.76
N SER A 228 3.48 13.27 0.43
CA SER A 228 3.96 13.21 -0.95
C SER A 228 3.66 11.86 -1.61
N CYS A 229 3.72 10.76 -0.85
CA CYS A 229 3.29 9.45 -1.34
C CYS A 229 1.79 9.43 -1.67
N ALA A 230 0.96 10.09 -0.85
CA ALA A 230 -0.47 10.23 -1.11
C ALA A 230 -0.73 11.01 -2.41
N ASP A 231 -0.04 12.12 -2.64
CA ASP A 231 -0.15 12.88 -3.88
C ASP A 231 0.22 12.04 -5.11
N TYR A 232 1.24 11.18 -4.98
CA TYR A 232 1.61 10.25 -6.04
C TYR A 232 0.55 9.17 -6.27
N CYS A 233 -0.06 8.62 -5.20
CA CYS A 233 -1.19 7.70 -5.31
C CYS A 233 -2.37 8.35 -6.07
N ILE A 234 -2.71 9.60 -5.78
CA ILE A 234 -3.77 10.34 -6.48
C ILE A 234 -3.48 10.42 -7.99
N SER A 235 -2.23 10.73 -8.35
CA SER A 235 -1.82 10.76 -9.75
C SER A 235 -2.05 9.42 -10.45
N LEU A 236 -1.74 8.31 -9.77
CA LEU A 236 -1.89 6.95 -10.29
C LEU A 236 -3.34 6.45 -10.30
N PHE A 237 -4.20 6.95 -9.41
CA PHE A 237 -5.64 6.69 -9.45
C PHE A 237 -6.36 7.52 -10.52
N SER A 238 -5.78 8.65 -10.90
CA SER A 238 -6.35 9.53 -11.91
C SER A 238 -6.24 8.96 -13.33
N ASP A 239 -6.95 9.58 -14.25
CA ASP A 239 -6.91 9.22 -15.67
C ASP A 239 -5.63 9.67 -16.39
N TYR A 240 -4.80 10.51 -15.76
CA TYR A 240 -3.53 10.98 -16.36
C TYR A 240 -2.51 9.86 -16.58
N THR A 241 -2.62 8.76 -15.85
CA THR A 241 -1.69 7.62 -15.93
C THR A 241 -2.32 6.37 -16.55
N ARG A 242 -3.31 6.52 -17.45
CA ARG A 242 -4.06 5.40 -18.06
C ARG A 242 -3.20 4.34 -18.71
N MET A 243 -2.03 4.70 -19.23
CA MET A 243 -1.14 3.75 -19.91
C MET A 243 -0.03 3.19 -19.01
N VAL A 244 -0.11 3.42 -17.69
CA VAL A 244 0.87 2.92 -16.72
C VAL A 244 0.29 1.70 -16.00
N THR A 245 0.80 0.52 -16.30
CA THR A 245 0.43 -0.75 -15.65
C THR A 245 1.61 -1.70 -15.56
N MET A 246 1.58 -2.65 -14.62
CA MET A 246 2.62 -3.67 -14.40
C MET A 246 3.97 -3.09 -13.99
N GLN A 247 3.99 -1.85 -13.49
CA GLN A 247 5.22 -1.16 -13.11
C GLN A 247 5.43 -1.22 -11.60
N ASN A 248 6.72 -1.28 -11.20
CA ASN A 248 7.17 -0.89 -9.88
C ASN A 248 7.70 0.54 -10.00
N LEU A 249 6.98 1.48 -9.41
CA LEU A 249 7.22 2.91 -9.54
C LEU A 249 7.93 3.43 -8.28
N PHE A 250 9.14 3.95 -8.45
CA PHE A 250 9.93 4.47 -7.35
C PHE A 250 9.44 5.87 -6.95
N HIS A 251 9.18 6.02 -5.66
CA HIS A 251 8.85 7.29 -5.00
C HIS A 251 9.73 7.44 -3.76
N ASP A 252 11.01 7.69 -3.97
CA ASP A 252 12.05 7.56 -2.94
C ASP A 252 13.14 8.63 -3.03
N GLY A 253 12.86 9.75 -3.67
CA GLY A 253 13.81 10.85 -3.79
C GLY A 253 15.09 10.51 -4.57
N GLY A 254 15.11 9.38 -5.29
CA GLY A 254 16.26 8.90 -6.06
C GLY A 254 17.15 7.89 -5.30
N PHE A 255 16.74 7.47 -4.09
CA PHE A 255 17.48 6.51 -3.26
C PHE A 255 17.87 5.24 -4.02
N SER A 256 16.91 4.62 -4.70
CA SER A 256 17.08 3.30 -5.34
C SER A 256 18.15 3.28 -6.44
N PHE A 257 18.44 4.44 -7.04
CA PHE A 257 19.40 4.56 -8.14
C PHE A 257 20.71 5.25 -7.75
N THR A 258 20.81 5.78 -6.52
CA THR A 258 22.03 6.42 -6.02
C THR A 258 23.01 5.37 -5.52
N GLY A 259 24.17 5.23 -6.15
CA GLY A 259 25.22 4.28 -5.73
C GLY A 259 26.07 4.81 -4.58
N ALA A 260 26.28 6.12 -4.51
CA ALA A 260 27.04 6.80 -3.47
C ALA A 260 26.60 8.25 -3.33
N SER A 261 26.71 8.80 -2.12
CA SER A 261 26.38 10.20 -1.83
C SER A 261 27.59 10.92 -1.25
N ASN A 262 27.83 12.15 -1.69
CA ASN A 262 28.88 13.00 -1.14
C ASN A 262 28.70 13.26 0.36
N ASP A 263 27.47 13.22 0.87
CA ASP A 263 27.16 13.44 2.29
C ASP A 263 27.56 12.25 3.18
N LEU A 264 27.87 11.09 2.58
CA LEU A 264 28.35 9.89 3.26
C LEU A 264 29.84 9.62 3.02
N LEU A 265 30.47 10.28 2.03
CA LEU A 265 31.88 10.09 1.68
C LEU A 265 32.82 11.13 2.31
N ARG A 266 32.29 12.08 3.10
CA ARG A 266 33.04 13.15 3.76
C ARG A 266 33.24 12.91 5.25
#